data_5f2de613c5a95bf5ce01ec0e0a1498c5
#
_entry.id   5f2de613c5a95bf5ce01ec0e0a1498c5
#
_cell.length_a   1.000
_cell.length_b   1.000
_cell.length_c   1.000
_cell.angle_alpha   90.00
_cell.angle_beta   90.00
_cell.angle_gamma   90.00
#
_symmetry.space_group_name_H-M   'P 1'
#
loop_
_entity.id
_entity.type
_entity.pdbx_description
1 polymer ?
#
loop_
_entity_poly.entity_id
_entity_poly.type
_entity_poly.pdbx_seq_one_letter_code
_entity_poly.pdbx_strand_id
1 'polypeptide(L)'
;MKVLWLCRWFGNYRIPVYKELNRLTNGQFYMAYSKDAVTPLVHRQMRDALGDNAIALEKEKHFTIGKLDSNFANSYIDIPYQSGLLNAISKVNPDIIISDGFFQWTFAAVLKSYRRKVCVFYERTEFVERNAPKWRILYRKSIGKFIDGFLINGSLTRKYLDSMGFSQKPKVEGCMVADCEGLSKAVESCPESVKSNLKKSLDIQDEGLIFLFVGQLVERKGIKELLSGWSEHLNNFPDDTIIVVGQGVLGKELQNIYKNEKSIKFVGQVSYDHIAEYLAIADISVMPTLEDNWSLVVPEAMACSKPVATTPYNGCHIELIEEGKNGYVFDPLEKSSIVKMLAAFHNANLSNMGKRSKEIIANYTPLTAATGIFELCQKITK
;
A
#
# COMPACT_ATOMS: atom_id res chain seq x y z
N MET A 1 14.68 -14.67 -20.97
CA MET A 1 14.69 -13.22 -20.67
C MET A 1 15.12 -13.06 -19.22
N LYS A 2 16.20 -12.34 -19.00
CA LYS A 2 16.78 -12.09 -17.69
C LYS A 2 16.34 -10.73 -17.18
N VAL A 3 15.69 -10.70 -16.03
CA VAL A 3 15.13 -9.49 -15.41
C VAL A 3 15.87 -9.18 -14.13
N LEU A 4 16.31 -7.93 -13.96
CA LEU A 4 16.89 -7.43 -12.72
C LEU A 4 16.03 -6.32 -12.16
N TRP A 5 15.52 -6.49 -10.95
CA TRP A 5 14.79 -5.44 -10.22
C TRP A 5 15.72 -4.74 -9.22
N LEU A 6 15.77 -3.43 -9.29
CA LEU A 6 16.53 -2.57 -8.40
C LEU A 6 15.54 -1.88 -7.44
N CYS A 7 15.49 -2.31 -6.22
CA CYS A 7 14.62 -1.72 -5.20
C CYS A 7 15.38 -1.54 -3.89
N ARG A 8 15.58 -0.30 -3.49
CA ARG A 8 16.31 0.01 -2.26
C ARG A 8 15.66 -0.62 -1.03
N TRP A 9 14.35 -0.45 -0.91
CA TRP A 9 13.55 -0.91 0.21
C TRP A 9 12.23 -1.52 -0.25
N PHE A 10 11.82 -2.60 0.38
CA PHE A 10 10.52 -3.23 0.16
C PHE A 10 10.03 -3.91 1.43
N GLY A 11 8.70 -4.03 1.56
CA GLY A 11 8.07 -4.81 2.61
C GLY A 11 7.92 -6.29 2.21
N ASN A 12 7.66 -7.14 3.21
CA ASN A 12 7.44 -8.57 3.01
C ASN A 12 6.27 -8.87 2.04
N TYR A 13 5.27 -8.02 1.99
CA TYR A 13 4.09 -8.15 1.12
C TYR A 13 4.43 -8.21 -0.37
N ARG A 14 5.59 -7.69 -0.81
CA ARG A 14 6.03 -7.74 -2.23
C ARG A 14 6.76 -9.04 -2.59
N ILE A 15 7.25 -9.80 -1.62
CA ILE A 15 8.02 -11.03 -1.86
C ILE A 15 7.25 -12.07 -2.68
N PRO A 16 5.94 -12.31 -2.46
CA PRO A 16 5.16 -13.22 -3.29
C PRO A 16 5.16 -12.86 -4.78
N VAL A 17 5.10 -11.56 -5.12
CA VAL A 17 5.20 -11.10 -6.53
C VAL A 17 6.57 -11.46 -7.12
N TYR A 18 7.65 -11.25 -6.37
CA TYR A 18 9.01 -11.57 -6.83
C TYR A 18 9.22 -13.08 -7.00
N LYS A 19 8.60 -13.89 -6.15
CA LYS A 19 8.58 -15.36 -6.24
C LYS A 19 7.92 -15.82 -7.54
N GLU A 20 6.75 -15.25 -7.86
CA GLU A 20 6.04 -15.54 -9.11
C GLU A 20 6.81 -15.06 -10.34
N LEU A 21 7.43 -13.89 -10.31
CA LEU A 21 8.31 -13.42 -11.38
C LEU A 21 9.49 -14.35 -11.60
N ASN A 22 10.11 -14.86 -10.54
CA ASN A 22 11.19 -15.85 -10.66
C ASN A 22 10.70 -17.14 -11.32
N ARG A 23 9.50 -17.61 -10.99
CA ARG A 23 8.86 -18.79 -11.63
C ARG A 23 8.59 -18.52 -13.12
N LEU A 24 7.97 -17.38 -13.46
CA LEU A 24 7.61 -17.02 -14.84
C LEU A 24 8.84 -16.79 -15.73
N THR A 25 9.94 -16.38 -15.15
CA THR A 25 11.22 -16.19 -15.88
C THR A 25 12.10 -17.44 -15.89
N ASN A 26 11.62 -18.58 -15.40
CA ASN A 26 12.39 -19.83 -15.25
C ASN A 26 13.70 -19.62 -14.45
N GLY A 27 13.62 -18.94 -13.31
CA GLY A 27 14.76 -18.66 -12.45
C GLY A 27 15.70 -17.53 -12.96
N GLN A 28 15.27 -16.74 -13.94
CA GLN A 28 16.05 -15.63 -14.49
C GLN A 28 15.60 -14.25 -13.96
N PHE A 29 14.94 -14.22 -12.80
CA PHE A 29 14.61 -13.00 -12.06
C PHE A 29 15.63 -12.77 -10.96
N TYR A 30 16.19 -11.58 -10.91
CA TYR A 30 17.18 -11.14 -9.95
C TYR A 30 16.66 -9.90 -9.22
N MET A 31 16.95 -9.79 -7.92
CA MET A 31 16.56 -8.66 -7.09
C MET A 31 17.80 -8.07 -6.42
N ALA A 32 18.17 -6.83 -6.76
CA ALA A 32 19.19 -6.08 -6.03
C ALA A 32 18.53 -5.12 -5.04
N TYR A 33 18.94 -5.17 -3.77
CA TYR A 33 18.36 -4.36 -2.72
C TYR A 33 19.40 -3.94 -1.67
N SER A 34 19.09 -2.87 -0.92
CA SER A 34 19.92 -2.45 0.20
C SER A 34 19.62 -3.32 1.43
N LYS A 35 20.62 -4.07 1.91
CA LYS A 35 20.52 -4.85 3.13
C LYS A 35 20.32 -3.95 4.36
N ASP A 36 20.89 -2.74 4.30
CA ASP A 36 20.81 -1.76 5.39
C ASP A 36 19.40 -1.14 5.49
N ALA A 37 18.61 -1.17 4.42
CA ALA A 37 17.28 -0.57 4.36
C ALA A 37 16.13 -1.54 4.67
N VAL A 38 16.35 -2.85 4.63
CA VAL A 38 15.34 -3.87 4.92
C VAL A 38 15.53 -4.49 6.28
N THR A 39 14.45 -4.98 6.91
CA THR A 39 14.56 -5.66 8.20
C THR A 39 15.25 -7.03 8.05
N PRO A 40 15.89 -7.58 9.10
CA PRO A 40 16.49 -8.91 9.07
C PRO A 40 15.51 -10.02 8.65
N LEU A 41 14.23 -9.90 9.02
CA LEU A 41 13.18 -10.82 8.62
C LEU A 41 12.94 -10.79 7.11
N VAL A 42 12.74 -9.60 6.55
CA VAL A 42 12.53 -9.41 5.10
C VAL A 42 13.73 -9.87 4.29
N HIS A 43 14.95 -9.59 4.77
CA HIS A 43 16.18 -10.11 4.14
C HIS A 43 16.19 -11.64 4.09
N ARG A 44 15.86 -12.32 5.18
CA ARG A 44 15.78 -13.79 5.25
C ARG A 44 14.74 -14.33 4.28
N GLN A 45 13.51 -13.81 4.36
CA GLN A 45 12.41 -14.21 3.47
C GLN A 45 12.75 -14.04 1.98
N MET A 46 13.47 -12.96 1.63
CA MET A 46 13.92 -12.74 0.25
C MET A 46 14.97 -13.77 -0.19
N ARG A 47 15.92 -14.10 0.68
CA ARG A 47 16.91 -15.16 0.44
C ARG A 47 16.25 -16.53 0.26
N ASP A 48 15.25 -16.84 1.07
CA ASP A 48 14.47 -18.09 0.97
C ASP A 48 13.67 -18.15 -0.35
N ALA A 49 13.17 -17.00 -0.82
CA ALA A 49 12.37 -16.91 -2.04
C ALA A 49 13.19 -16.99 -3.34
N LEU A 50 14.37 -16.38 -3.39
CA LEU A 50 15.17 -16.20 -4.61
C LEU A 50 16.57 -16.83 -4.56
N GLY A 51 17.02 -17.34 -3.44
CA GLY A 51 18.36 -17.90 -3.28
C GLY A 51 19.46 -16.90 -3.64
N ASP A 52 20.37 -17.31 -4.52
CA ASP A 52 21.49 -16.48 -4.98
C ASP A 52 21.06 -15.34 -5.92
N ASN A 53 19.84 -15.35 -6.44
CA ASN A 53 19.29 -14.26 -7.23
C ASN A 53 18.89 -13.06 -6.35
N ALA A 54 18.84 -13.21 -5.02
CA ALA A 54 18.65 -12.14 -4.04
C ALA A 54 20.00 -11.46 -3.74
N ILE A 55 20.29 -10.35 -4.42
CA ILE A 55 21.57 -9.62 -4.34
C ILE A 55 21.44 -8.53 -3.26
N ALA A 56 21.84 -8.84 -2.05
CA ALA A 56 21.88 -7.89 -0.94
C ALA A 56 23.13 -7.02 -1.03
N LEU A 57 22.97 -5.71 -1.14
CA LEU A 57 24.04 -4.72 -1.18
C LEU A 57 24.16 -4.04 0.20
N GLU A 58 25.37 -3.80 0.64
CA GLU A 58 25.71 -3.18 1.92
C GLU A 58 26.37 -1.81 1.72
N LYS A 59 26.51 -1.05 2.80
CA LYS A 59 27.16 0.28 2.85
C LYS A 59 26.42 1.33 2.02
N GLU A 60 25.11 1.42 2.24
CA GLU A 60 24.30 2.50 1.69
C GLU A 60 24.68 3.84 2.35
N LYS A 61 24.74 4.91 1.57
CA LYS A 61 24.96 6.28 2.04
C LYS A 61 23.80 7.16 1.58
N HIS A 62 23.46 8.15 2.42
CA HIS A 62 22.37 9.07 2.16
C HIS A 62 22.87 10.50 2.03
N PHE A 63 22.33 11.20 1.04
CA PHE A 63 22.48 12.64 0.86
C PHE A 63 21.09 13.25 1.01
N THR A 64 20.78 13.74 2.23
CA THR A 64 19.46 14.28 2.55
C THR A 64 19.51 15.81 2.54
N ILE A 65 18.54 16.43 1.85
CA ILE A 65 18.35 17.88 1.79
C ILE A 65 16.92 18.20 2.23
N GLY A 66 16.75 19.04 3.25
CA GLY A 66 15.46 19.41 3.84
C GLY A 66 15.24 18.84 5.23
N LYS A 67 14.03 19.03 5.77
CA LYS A 67 13.63 18.56 7.11
C LYS A 67 12.93 17.23 7.03
N LEU A 68 13.34 16.28 7.87
CA LEU A 68 12.80 14.91 7.96
C LEU A 68 11.52 14.79 8.82
N ASP A 69 10.98 15.90 9.30
CA ASP A 69 9.93 15.95 10.33
C ASP A 69 8.48 15.88 9.80
N SER A 70 8.30 15.84 8.48
CA SER A 70 6.96 15.74 7.88
C SER A 70 6.60 14.32 7.44
N ASN A 71 5.37 13.89 7.78
CA ASN A 71 4.80 12.61 7.36
C ASN A 71 4.17 12.65 5.96
N PHE A 72 4.10 13.83 5.33
CA PHE A 72 3.58 13.99 3.96
C PHE A 72 4.68 13.88 2.91
N ALA A 73 4.29 13.54 1.67
CA ALA A 73 5.22 13.43 0.56
C ALA A 73 5.91 14.77 0.24
N ASN A 74 7.12 14.68 -0.31
CA ASN A 74 7.91 15.82 -0.79
C ASN A 74 8.44 16.81 0.25
N SER A 75 8.39 16.47 1.53
CA SER A 75 8.93 17.30 2.62
C SER A 75 10.45 17.41 2.61
N TYR A 76 11.14 16.41 2.04
CA TYR A 76 12.61 16.38 1.94
C TYR A 76 13.04 15.62 0.66
N ILE A 77 14.33 15.72 0.34
CA ILE A 77 14.98 14.97 -0.74
C ILE A 77 15.99 14.04 -0.10
N ASP A 78 15.86 12.75 -0.36
CA ASP A 78 16.83 11.73 0.00
C ASP A 78 17.34 11.06 -1.26
N ILE A 79 18.66 11.13 -1.48
CA ILE A 79 19.33 10.51 -2.62
C ILE A 79 20.20 9.39 -2.06
N PRO A 80 19.75 8.13 -2.17
CA PRO A 80 20.53 7.00 -1.70
C PRO A 80 21.64 6.67 -2.71
N TYR A 81 22.86 6.58 -2.23
CA TYR A 81 24.01 6.04 -2.96
C TYR A 81 24.32 4.64 -2.46
N GLN A 82 24.28 3.66 -3.36
CA GLN A 82 24.57 2.27 -3.04
C GLN A 82 25.88 1.81 -3.68
N SER A 83 26.84 1.47 -2.83
CA SER A 83 28.10 0.87 -3.29
C SER A 83 27.84 -0.49 -3.96
N GLY A 84 28.54 -0.75 -5.05
CA GLY A 84 28.44 -2.04 -5.77
C GLY A 84 27.23 -2.18 -6.71
N LEU A 85 26.28 -1.23 -6.74
CA LEU A 85 25.06 -1.32 -7.55
C LEU A 85 25.37 -1.47 -9.06
N LEU A 86 26.24 -0.63 -9.63
CA LEU A 86 26.63 -0.70 -11.05
C LEU A 86 27.35 -1.99 -11.39
N ASN A 87 28.13 -2.53 -10.44
CA ASN A 87 28.80 -3.81 -10.59
C ASN A 87 27.79 -4.98 -10.58
N ALA A 88 26.79 -4.95 -9.66
CA ALA A 88 25.72 -5.93 -9.63
C ALA A 88 24.94 -5.97 -10.97
N ILE A 89 24.58 -4.81 -11.53
CA ILE A 89 23.92 -4.73 -12.84
C ILE A 89 24.81 -5.35 -13.94
N SER A 90 26.10 -5.04 -13.93
CA SER A 90 27.05 -5.56 -14.94
C SER A 90 27.24 -7.08 -14.80
N LYS A 91 27.32 -7.61 -13.57
CA LYS A 91 27.50 -9.03 -13.28
C LYS A 91 26.27 -9.86 -13.68
N VAL A 92 25.06 -9.37 -13.37
CA VAL A 92 23.80 -10.02 -13.78
C VAL A 92 23.65 -9.98 -15.29
N ASN A 93 24.04 -8.89 -15.93
CA ASN A 93 23.88 -8.63 -17.36
C ASN A 93 22.44 -8.92 -17.84
N PRO A 94 21.43 -8.18 -17.32
CA PRO A 94 20.03 -8.42 -17.61
C PRO A 94 19.63 -7.92 -19.01
N ASP A 95 18.55 -8.47 -19.56
CA ASP A 95 17.86 -7.93 -20.73
C ASP A 95 17.02 -6.71 -20.35
N ILE A 96 16.44 -6.75 -19.13
CA ILE A 96 15.55 -5.70 -18.57
C ILE A 96 16.01 -5.34 -17.17
N ILE A 97 16.03 -4.03 -16.90
CA ILE A 97 16.22 -3.47 -15.57
C ILE A 97 14.90 -2.83 -15.14
N ILE A 98 14.32 -3.26 -14.03
CA ILE A 98 13.19 -2.59 -13.36
C ILE A 98 13.78 -1.81 -12.18
N SER A 99 13.35 -0.57 -11.96
CA SER A 99 13.75 0.22 -10.79
C SER A 99 12.56 0.92 -10.15
N ASP A 100 12.63 1.15 -8.84
CA ASP A 100 11.57 1.81 -8.07
C ASP A 100 11.71 3.33 -8.14
N GLY A 101 10.64 4.01 -8.59
CA GLY A 101 10.57 5.47 -8.66
C GLY A 101 11.57 6.10 -9.61
N PHE A 102 11.61 7.42 -9.66
CA PHE A 102 12.54 8.15 -10.53
C PHE A 102 13.83 8.57 -9.83
N PHE A 103 13.82 8.68 -8.51
CA PHE A 103 14.90 9.30 -7.73
C PHE A 103 15.80 8.33 -6.98
N GLN A 104 15.41 7.07 -6.86
CA GLN A 104 16.24 6.08 -6.18
C GLN A 104 17.39 5.60 -7.08
N TRP A 105 17.33 4.36 -7.52
CA TRP A 105 18.40 3.75 -8.32
C TRP A 105 18.16 3.80 -9.84
N THR A 106 17.10 4.50 -10.27
CA THR A 106 16.74 4.63 -11.70
C THR A 106 17.83 5.28 -12.53
N PHE A 107 18.59 6.23 -11.97
CA PHE A 107 19.73 6.80 -12.67
C PHE A 107 20.79 5.74 -12.99
N ALA A 108 21.07 4.81 -12.07
CA ALA A 108 21.99 3.70 -12.31
C ALA A 108 21.47 2.73 -13.40
N ALA A 109 20.13 2.48 -13.40
CA ALA A 109 19.50 1.68 -14.46
C ALA A 109 19.67 2.34 -15.82
N VAL A 110 19.44 3.66 -15.94
CA VAL A 110 19.59 4.43 -17.18
C VAL A 110 21.06 4.48 -17.63
N LEU A 111 22.02 4.66 -16.72
CA LEU A 111 23.46 4.60 -17.08
C LEU A 111 23.87 3.24 -17.67
N LYS A 112 23.18 2.18 -17.30
CA LYS A 112 23.42 0.81 -17.78
C LYS A 112 22.41 0.36 -18.83
N SER A 113 21.62 1.27 -19.43
CA SER A 113 20.56 0.94 -20.40
C SER A 113 21.09 0.53 -21.79
N TYR A 114 22.37 0.74 -22.08
CA TYR A 114 22.92 0.32 -23.37
C TYR A 114 22.63 -1.16 -23.65
N ARG A 115 21.92 -1.43 -24.76
CA ARG A 115 21.41 -2.77 -25.15
C ARG A 115 20.48 -3.43 -24.14
N ARG A 116 19.87 -2.67 -23.21
CA ARG A 116 18.93 -3.16 -22.20
C ARG A 116 17.68 -2.29 -22.17
N LYS A 117 16.57 -2.88 -21.80
CA LYS A 117 15.33 -2.15 -21.56
C LYS A 117 15.25 -1.70 -20.11
N VAL A 118 14.65 -0.56 -19.89
CA VAL A 118 14.46 0.00 -18.54
C VAL A 118 12.98 0.22 -18.28
N CYS A 119 12.48 -0.40 -17.21
CA CYS A 119 11.15 -0.13 -16.67
C CYS A 119 11.25 0.57 -15.32
N VAL A 120 10.22 1.34 -14.98
CA VAL A 120 10.09 1.96 -13.67
C VAL A 120 8.79 1.52 -13.01
N PHE A 121 8.90 0.98 -11.80
CA PHE A 121 7.76 0.86 -10.90
C PHE A 121 7.48 2.23 -10.29
N TYR A 122 6.28 2.75 -10.54
CA TYR A 122 5.88 4.08 -10.09
C TYR A 122 4.48 4.05 -9.50
N GLU A 123 4.35 4.56 -8.29
CA GLU A 123 3.12 4.45 -7.50
C GLU A 123 2.43 5.79 -7.21
N ARG A 124 3.13 6.92 -7.46
CA ARG A 124 2.63 8.23 -7.04
C ARG A 124 1.56 8.77 -7.98
N THR A 125 0.57 9.43 -7.39
CA THR A 125 -0.52 10.11 -8.09
C THR A 125 -0.26 11.62 -8.19
N GLU A 126 -1.03 12.33 -9.01
CA GLU A 126 -0.96 13.79 -9.11
C GLU A 126 -1.24 14.45 -7.76
N PHE A 127 -2.21 13.92 -7.01
CA PHE A 127 -2.55 14.44 -5.69
C PHE A 127 -1.39 14.37 -4.71
N VAL A 128 -0.71 13.23 -4.61
CA VAL A 128 0.46 13.04 -3.74
C VAL A 128 1.63 13.93 -4.18
N GLU A 129 1.74 14.23 -5.46
CA GLU A 129 2.79 15.07 -6.04
C GLU A 129 2.39 16.55 -6.22
N ARG A 130 1.20 16.97 -5.73
CA ARG A 130 0.67 18.34 -5.90
C ARG A 130 1.61 19.45 -5.40
N ASN A 131 2.39 19.12 -4.37
CA ASN A 131 3.37 20.04 -3.78
C ASN A 131 4.81 19.77 -4.26
N ALA A 132 5.00 18.94 -5.29
CA ALA A 132 6.33 18.63 -5.79
C ALA A 132 6.97 19.84 -6.46
N PRO A 133 8.21 20.21 -6.13
CA PRO A 133 8.93 21.28 -6.81
C PRO A 133 9.04 21.04 -8.32
N LYS A 134 8.91 22.10 -9.14
CA LYS A 134 8.93 22.01 -10.62
C LYS A 134 10.16 21.28 -11.18
N TRP A 135 11.32 21.41 -10.54
CA TRP A 135 12.54 20.71 -10.96
C TRP A 135 12.40 19.17 -10.88
N ARG A 136 11.60 18.62 -9.94
CA ARG A 136 11.32 17.18 -9.86
C ARG A 136 10.56 16.70 -11.10
N ILE A 137 9.60 17.47 -11.56
CA ILE A 137 8.84 17.16 -12.78
C ILE A 137 9.76 17.22 -14.00
N LEU A 138 10.63 18.24 -14.09
CA LEU A 138 11.61 18.35 -15.17
C LEU A 138 12.59 17.18 -15.20
N TYR A 139 13.10 16.79 -14.03
CA TYR A 139 13.98 15.62 -13.89
C TYR A 139 13.26 14.34 -14.35
N ARG A 140 12.02 14.09 -13.90
CA ARG A 140 11.22 12.93 -14.32
C ARG A 140 11.02 12.89 -15.82
N LYS A 141 10.67 14.03 -16.43
CA LYS A 141 10.52 14.16 -17.89
C LYS A 141 11.83 13.85 -18.63
N SER A 142 12.96 14.29 -18.10
CA SER A 142 14.27 14.05 -18.70
C SER A 142 14.69 12.59 -18.61
N ILE A 143 14.68 12.01 -17.42
CA ILE A 143 15.02 10.62 -17.18
C ILE A 143 14.03 9.68 -17.87
N GLY A 144 12.75 10.05 -17.88
CA GLY A 144 11.66 9.28 -18.48
C GLY A 144 11.83 9.03 -19.99
N LYS A 145 12.64 9.82 -20.70
CA LYS A 145 12.95 9.56 -22.11
C LYS A 145 13.67 8.23 -22.32
N PHE A 146 14.46 7.80 -21.34
CA PHE A 146 15.23 6.55 -21.36
C PHE A 146 14.48 5.35 -20.73
N ILE A 147 13.22 5.52 -20.34
CA ILE A 147 12.39 4.46 -19.76
C ILE A 147 11.53 3.87 -20.87
N ASP A 148 11.50 2.55 -21.01
CA ASP A 148 10.76 1.82 -22.04
C ASP A 148 9.32 1.47 -21.59
N GLY A 149 9.05 1.35 -20.29
CA GLY A 149 7.73 1.02 -19.76
C GLY A 149 7.57 1.31 -18.28
N PHE A 150 6.33 1.29 -17.81
CA PHE A 150 6.00 1.58 -16.42
C PHE A 150 5.14 0.46 -15.79
N LEU A 151 5.46 0.13 -14.55
CA LEU A 151 4.66 -0.68 -13.66
C LEU A 151 3.99 0.27 -12.68
N ILE A 152 2.66 0.23 -12.60
CA ILE A 152 1.90 1.22 -11.85
C ILE A 152 0.81 0.59 -10.98
N ASN A 153 0.29 1.32 -10.02
CA ASN A 153 -0.76 0.83 -9.14
C ASN A 153 -2.12 0.84 -9.85
N GLY A 154 -2.51 1.98 -10.43
CA GLY A 154 -3.82 2.13 -11.05
C GLY A 154 -3.93 3.37 -11.93
N SER A 155 -5.18 3.70 -12.31
CA SER A 155 -5.53 4.74 -13.27
C SER A 155 -5.07 6.15 -12.87
N LEU A 156 -5.07 6.48 -11.58
CA LEU A 156 -4.58 7.80 -11.10
C LEU A 156 -3.09 7.98 -11.38
N THR A 157 -2.28 6.93 -11.16
CA THR A 157 -0.86 6.95 -11.49
C THR A 157 -0.66 7.00 -13.01
N ARG A 158 -1.49 6.29 -13.79
CA ARG A 158 -1.50 6.36 -15.26
C ARG A 158 -1.74 7.80 -15.73
N LYS A 159 -2.81 8.45 -15.26
CA LYS A 159 -3.15 9.84 -15.61
C LYS A 159 -1.98 10.78 -15.31
N TYR A 160 -1.35 10.62 -14.15
CA TYR A 160 -0.21 11.46 -13.78
C TYR A 160 1.00 11.23 -14.70
N LEU A 161 1.35 10.01 -15.06
CA LEU A 161 2.42 9.73 -16.02
C LEU A 161 2.09 10.28 -17.42
N ASP A 162 0.83 10.17 -17.85
CA ASP A 162 0.38 10.70 -19.14
C ASP A 162 0.48 12.23 -19.19
N SER A 163 0.16 12.93 -18.09
CA SER A 163 0.34 14.39 -17.98
C SER A 163 1.81 14.83 -18.04
N MET A 164 2.72 13.95 -17.70
CA MET A 164 4.17 14.19 -17.86
C MET A 164 4.70 13.91 -19.29
N GLY A 165 3.83 13.45 -20.21
CA GLY A 165 4.18 13.18 -21.62
C GLY A 165 4.56 11.71 -21.89
N PHE A 166 4.15 10.78 -21.01
CA PHE A 166 4.43 9.33 -21.17
C PHE A 166 3.23 8.51 -21.66
N SER A 167 2.21 9.15 -22.27
CA SER A 167 0.99 8.47 -22.74
C SER A 167 1.27 7.31 -23.69
N GLN A 168 2.26 7.43 -24.57
CA GLN A 168 2.62 6.42 -25.57
C GLN A 168 3.51 5.28 -25.02
N LYS A 169 4.02 5.41 -23.77
CA LYS A 169 4.84 4.35 -23.19
C LYS A 169 3.96 3.24 -22.61
N PRO A 170 4.31 1.96 -22.84
CA PRO A 170 3.60 0.82 -22.28
C PRO A 170 3.51 0.92 -20.74
N LYS A 171 2.34 0.58 -20.20
CA LYS A 171 2.08 0.58 -18.75
C LYS A 171 1.31 -0.68 -18.37
N VAL A 172 1.62 -1.26 -17.22
CA VAL A 172 0.83 -2.31 -16.57
C VAL A 172 0.35 -1.82 -15.21
N GLU A 173 -0.94 -2.00 -14.95
CA GLU A 173 -1.61 -1.63 -13.69
C GLU A 173 -1.68 -2.81 -12.71
N GLY A 174 -2.06 -2.54 -11.47
CA GLY A 174 -2.25 -3.56 -10.44
C GLY A 174 -0.96 -4.15 -9.88
N CYS A 175 0.15 -3.42 -9.94
CA CYS A 175 1.45 -3.93 -9.52
C CYS A 175 1.68 -3.88 -8.00
N MET A 176 0.87 -3.11 -7.25
CA MET A 176 0.92 -3.05 -5.79
C MET A 176 -0.17 -3.95 -5.21
N VAL A 177 0.20 -5.14 -4.83
CA VAL A 177 -0.70 -6.15 -4.24
C VAL A 177 -0.14 -6.65 -2.92
N ALA A 178 -1.02 -7.03 -2.01
CA ALA A 178 -0.70 -7.78 -0.81
C ALA A 178 -1.03 -9.27 -1.02
N ASP A 179 -0.29 -10.15 -0.37
CA ASP A 179 -0.70 -11.55 -0.25
C ASP A 179 -1.71 -11.66 0.88
N CYS A 180 -2.98 -11.58 0.52
CA CYS A 180 -4.09 -11.58 1.46
C CYS A 180 -4.66 -12.98 1.74
N GLU A 181 -4.17 -14.02 1.08
CA GLU A 181 -4.75 -15.37 1.20
C GLU A 181 -4.61 -15.91 2.63
N GLY A 182 -3.44 -15.76 3.23
CA GLY A 182 -3.20 -16.18 4.62
C GLY A 182 -4.09 -15.42 5.61
N LEU A 183 -4.26 -14.11 5.42
CA LEU A 183 -5.10 -13.26 6.26
C LEU A 183 -6.59 -13.63 6.12
N SER A 184 -7.08 -13.82 4.90
CA SER A 184 -8.46 -14.26 4.64
C SER A 184 -8.77 -15.61 5.30
N LYS A 185 -7.88 -16.59 5.14
CA LYS A 185 -8.02 -17.90 5.80
C LYS A 185 -8.02 -17.80 7.33
N ALA A 186 -7.14 -16.97 7.90
CA ALA A 186 -7.10 -16.75 9.35
C ALA A 186 -8.39 -16.11 9.89
N VAL A 187 -8.98 -15.16 9.16
CA VAL A 187 -10.29 -14.57 9.51
C VAL A 187 -11.41 -15.59 9.41
N GLU A 188 -11.46 -16.37 8.31
CA GLU A 188 -12.50 -17.38 8.09
C GLU A 188 -12.45 -18.51 9.14
N SER A 189 -11.24 -18.89 9.59
CA SER A 189 -11.02 -19.94 10.59
C SER A 189 -10.94 -19.43 12.04
N CYS A 190 -11.16 -18.11 12.27
CA CYS A 190 -11.10 -17.53 13.61
C CYS A 190 -12.19 -18.14 14.53
N PRO A 191 -11.80 -18.81 15.64
CA PRO A 191 -12.76 -19.47 16.50
C PRO A 191 -13.72 -18.49 17.18
N GLU A 192 -14.98 -18.89 17.35
CA GLU A 192 -16.00 -18.03 18.00
C GLU A 192 -15.60 -17.65 19.42
N SER A 193 -14.91 -18.55 20.13
CA SER A 193 -14.36 -18.27 21.47
C SER A 193 -13.33 -17.13 21.46
N VAL A 194 -12.49 -17.02 20.40
CA VAL A 194 -11.53 -15.93 20.26
C VAL A 194 -12.26 -14.62 20.01
N LYS A 195 -13.25 -14.60 19.12
CA LYS A 195 -14.07 -13.43 18.82
C LYS A 195 -14.80 -12.93 20.08
N SER A 196 -15.49 -13.82 20.79
CA SER A 196 -16.20 -13.50 22.03
C SER A 196 -15.26 -12.98 23.13
N ASN A 197 -14.09 -13.60 23.29
CA ASN A 197 -13.10 -13.16 24.28
C ASN A 197 -12.54 -11.77 23.91
N LEU A 198 -12.28 -11.52 22.64
CA LEU A 198 -11.77 -10.23 22.18
C LEU A 198 -12.84 -9.13 22.38
N LYS A 199 -14.10 -9.36 21.99
CA LYS A 199 -15.21 -8.42 22.26
C LYS A 199 -15.33 -8.12 23.76
N LYS A 200 -15.31 -9.14 24.63
CA LYS A 200 -15.35 -8.97 26.09
C LYS A 200 -14.17 -8.17 26.61
N SER A 201 -12.95 -8.45 26.15
CA SER A 201 -11.75 -7.74 26.60
C SER A 201 -11.75 -6.26 26.21
N LEU A 202 -12.45 -5.91 25.14
CA LEU A 202 -12.62 -4.55 24.65
C LEU A 202 -13.92 -3.90 25.17
N ASP A 203 -14.72 -4.59 25.99
CA ASP A 203 -16.01 -4.12 26.46
C ASP A 203 -16.90 -3.66 25.28
N ILE A 204 -17.03 -4.52 24.26
CA ILE A 204 -17.88 -4.30 23.09
C ILE A 204 -19.15 -5.11 23.27
N GLN A 205 -20.28 -4.43 23.16
CA GLN A 205 -21.62 -5.05 23.21
C GLN A 205 -21.98 -5.66 21.85
N ASP A 206 -22.99 -6.52 21.83
CA ASP A 206 -23.44 -7.17 20.57
C ASP A 206 -24.36 -6.28 19.73
N GLU A 207 -24.84 -5.17 20.29
CA GLU A 207 -25.59 -4.13 19.60
C GLU A 207 -24.63 -3.16 18.88
N GLY A 208 -25.11 -2.58 17.76
CA GLY A 208 -24.34 -1.62 16.96
C GLY A 208 -23.36 -2.26 15.99
N LEU A 209 -22.74 -1.43 15.15
CA LEU A 209 -21.76 -1.83 14.18
C LEU A 209 -20.33 -1.64 14.72
N ILE A 210 -19.42 -2.53 14.33
CA ILE A 210 -18.01 -2.47 14.70
C ILE A 210 -17.21 -1.97 13.50
N PHE A 211 -16.74 -0.73 13.59
CA PHE A 211 -15.83 -0.13 12.62
C PHE A 211 -14.37 -0.39 13.01
N LEU A 212 -13.53 -0.67 12.05
CA LEU A 212 -12.10 -0.96 12.26
C LEU A 212 -11.22 0.00 11.47
N PHE A 213 -10.36 0.71 12.18
CA PHE A 213 -9.22 1.42 11.61
C PHE A 213 -7.94 0.66 11.90
N VAL A 214 -7.11 0.40 10.87
CA VAL A 214 -5.77 -0.18 11.01
C VAL A 214 -4.76 0.74 10.35
N GLY A 215 -3.79 1.26 11.09
CA GLY A 215 -2.76 2.11 10.51
C GLY A 215 -1.94 2.88 11.53
N GLN A 216 -0.93 3.58 11.03
CA GLN A 216 -0.15 4.50 11.85
C GLN A 216 -1.03 5.68 12.32
N LEU A 217 -0.90 6.07 13.58
CA LEU A 217 -1.60 7.23 14.15
C LEU A 217 -0.79 8.51 13.85
N VAL A 218 -0.86 8.93 12.58
CA VAL A 218 -0.18 10.11 12.03
C VAL A 218 -1.16 10.94 11.19
N GLU A 219 -0.89 12.24 11.02
CA GLU A 219 -1.81 13.17 10.33
C GLU A 219 -2.28 12.67 8.97
N ARG A 220 -1.36 12.25 8.10
CA ARG A 220 -1.72 11.81 6.75
C ARG A 220 -2.70 10.62 6.70
N LYS A 221 -2.89 9.90 7.80
CA LYS A 221 -3.83 8.77 7.89
C LYS A 221 -5.25 9.19 8.29
N GLY A 222 -5.49 10.48 8.60
CA GLY A 222 -6.83 11.04 8.79
C GLY A 222 -7.60 10.53 10.00
N ILE A 223 -6.92 9.88 10.95
CA ILE A 223 -7.59 9.31 12.14
C ILE A 223 -8.21 10.40 13.02
N LYS A 224 -7.59 11.58 13.09
CA LYS A 224 -8.12 12.72 13.86
C LYS A 224 -9.44 13.21 13.29
N GLU A 225 -9.52 13.32 11.99
CA GLU A 225 -10.71 13.71 11.24
C GLU A 225 -11.84 12.69 11.46
N LEU A 226 -11.56 11.40 11.29
CA LEU A 226 -12.52 10.33 11.50
C LEU A 226 -13.11 10.39 12.91
N LEU A 227 -12.29 10.47 13.96
CA LEU A 227 -12.74 10.50 15.34
C LEU A 227 -13.53 11.78 15.67
N SER A 228 -13.27 12.90 15.00
CA SER A 228 -14.07 14.11 15.16
C SER A 228 -15.50 13.94 14.64
N GLY A 229 -15.67 13.21 13.52
CA GLY A 229 -16.98 12.85 12.98
C GLY A 229 -17.66 11.74 13.76
N TRP A 230 -16.89 10.83 14.37
CA TRP A 230 -17.39 9.74 15.18
C TRP A 230 -18.25 10.22 16.35
N SER A 231 -17.79 11.22 17.09
CA SER A 231 -18.56 11.78 18.23
C SER A 231 -19.93 12.34 17.82
N GLU A 232 -20.08 12.86 16.60
CA GLU A 232 -21.36 13.33 16.09
C GLU A 232 -22.24 12.17 15.61
N HIS A 233 -21.64 11.14 15.01
CA HIS A 233 -22.32 9.92 14.58
C HIS A 233 -23.04 9.22 15.74
N LEU A 234 -22.43 9.17 16.92
CA LEU A 234 -22.98 8.54 18.12
C LEU A 234 -24.29 9.17 18.62
N ASN A 235 -24.64 10.39 18.23
CA ASN A 235 -25.95 10.97 18.55
C ASN A 235 -27.10 10.17 17.96
N ASN A 236 -26.88 9.49 16.82
CA ASN A 236 -27.89 8.67 16.14
C ASN A 236 -27.65 7.16 16.31
N PHE A 237 -26.43 6.76 16.57
CA PHE A 237 -26.00 5.34 16.65
C PHE A 237 -25.10 5.13 17.87
N PRO A 238 -25.66 5.24 19.10
CA PRO A 238 -24.90 5.27 20.35
C PRO A 238 -24.20 3.93 20.68
N ASP A 239 -24.66 2.82 20.09
CA ASP A 239 -24.15 1.48 20.35
C ASP A 239 -23.01 1.07 19.42
N ASP A 240 -22.68 1.91 18.42
CA ASP A 240 -21.58 1.65 17.50
C ASP A 240 -20.22 1.76 18.20
N THR A 241 -19.29 0.94 17.76
CA THR A 241 -17.91 0.92 18.27
C THR A 241 -16.90 1.11 17.15
N ILE A 242 -15.87 1.90 17.40
CA ILE A 242 -14.69 1.97 16.53
C ILE A 242 -13.46 1.42 17.24
N ILE A 243 -12.82 0.42 16.61
CA ILE A 243 -11.55 -0.15 17.06
C ILE A 243 -10.42 0.54 16.30
N VAL A 244 -9.45 1.10 17.03
CA VAL A 244 -8.30 1.81 16.49
C VAL A 244 -7.04 0.99 16.75
N VAL A 245 -6.56 0.31 15.71
CA VAL A 245 -5.35 -0.51 15.73
C VAL A 245 -4.18 0.28 15.15
N GLY A 246 -3.13 0.44 15.94
CA GLY A 246 -1.88 1.07 15.53
C GLY A 246 -1.29 2.00 16.56
N GLN A 247 -0.14 2.55 16.21
CA GLN A 247 0.58 3.54 17.03
C GLN A 247 1.15 4.66 16.16
N GLY A 248 1.50 5.78 16.78
CA GLY A 248 2.10 6.92 16.10
C GLY A 248 2.12 8.16 16.98
N VAL A 249 2.62 9.25 16.43
CA VAL A 249 2.82 10.52 17.17
C VAL A 249 1.51 11.11 17.71
N LEU A 250 0.37 10.85 17.06
CA LEU A 250 -0.94 11.32 17.51
C LEU A 250 -1.56 10.41 18.59
N GLY A 251 -1.02 9.22 18.86
CA GLY A 251 -1.67 8.22 19.70
C GLY A 251 -2.00 8.71 21.11
N LYS A 252 -1.01 9.32 21.80
CA LYS A 252 -1.21 9.85 23.16
C LYS A 252 -2.20 11.01 23.20
N GLU A 253 -2.13 11.92 22.22
CA GLU A 253 -3.05 13.05 22.11
C GLU A 253 -4.49 12.58 21.95
N LEU A 254 -4.75 11.67 20.98
CA LEU A 254 -6.07 11.15 20.70
C LEU A 254 -6.64 10.37 21.88
N GLN A 255 -5.85 9.53 22.54
CA GLN A 255 -6.28 8.82 23.76
C GLN A 255 -6.68 9.77 24.87
N ASN A 256 -5.97 10.90 25.04
CA ASN A 256 -6.34 11.91 26.04
C ASN A 256 -7.63 12.66 25.68
N ILE A 257 -7.80 13.04 24.42
CA ILE A 257 -9.01 13.74 23.94
C ILE A 257 -10.25 12.86 24.15
N TYR A 258 -10.16 11.59 23.78
CA TYR A 258 -11.28 10.66 23.77
C TYR A 258 -11.31 9.71 24.98
N LYS A 259 -10.62 10.01 26.08
CA LYS A 259 -10.50 9.15 27.27
C LYS A 259 -11.83 8.74 27.92
N ASN A 260 -12.85 9.57 27.76
CA ASN A 260 -14.19 9.33 28.30
C ASN A 260 -15.16 8.71 27.28
N GLU A 261 -14.75 8.56 26.03
CA GLU A 261 -15.56 8.00 24.95
C GLU A 261 -15.35 6.48 24.89
N LYS A 262 -16.29 5.75 25.49
CA LYS A 262 -16.21 4.29 25.63
C LYS A 262 -16.35 3.54 24.30
N SER A 263 -16.95 4.15 23.29
CA SER A 263 -17.15 3.55 21.97
C SER A 263 -15.86 3.51 21.14
N ILE A 264 -14.80 4.24 21.53
CA ILE A 264 -13.51 4.27 20.85
C ILE A 264 -12.51 3.36 21.57
N LYS A 265 -12.11 2.26 20.95
CA LYS A 265 -11.20 1.26 21.53
C LYS A 265 -9.79 1.38 20.95
N PHE A 266 -8.90 2.09 21.65
CA PHE A 266 -7.48 2.18 21.27
C PHE A 266 -6.71 0.93 21.74
N VAL A 267 -6.32 0.07 20.82
CA VAL A 267 -5.64 -1.21 21.16
C VAL A 267 -4.12 -1.15 21.01
N GLY A 268 -3.59 -0.05 20.46
CA GLY A 268 -2.16 0.07 20.21
C GLY A 268 -1.68 -0.74 19.01
N GLN A 269 -0.37 -1.00 18.97
CA GLN A 269 0.22 -1.79 17.88
C GLN A 269 -0.07 -3.28 18.09
N VAL A 270 -0.60 -3.91 17.05
CA VAL A 270 -0.88 -5.34 16.98
C VAL A 270 0.06 -5.98 15.97
N SER A 271 0.58 -7.17 16.25
CA SER A 271 1.36 -7.93 15.26
C SER A 271 0.47 -8.39 14.10
N TYR A 272 1.07 -8.57 12.93
CA TYR A 272 0.31 -8.94 11.72
C TYR A 272 -0.48 -10.25 11.92
N ASP A 273 0.06 -11.19 12.65
CA ASP A 273 -0.59 -12.48 12.93
C ASP A 273 -1.89 -12.36 13.74
N HIS A 274 -2.03 -11.29 14.55
CA HIS A 274 -3.23 -11.01 15.34
C HIS A 274 -4.22 -10.04 14.68
N ILE A 275 -3.87 -9.41 13.54
CA ILE A 275 -4.79 -8.52 12.81
C ILE A 275 -6.06 -9.27 12.38
N ALA A 276 -5.95 -10.55 12.06
CA ALA A 276 -7.08 -11.40 11.67
C ALA A 276 -8.19 -11.43 12.71
N GLU A 277 -7.87 -11.39 14.01
CA GLU A 277 -8.84 -11.43 15.10
C GLU A 277 -9.71 -10.16 15.11
N TYR A 278 -9.09 -8.99 14.88
CA TYR A 278 -9.81 -7.70 14.79
C TYR A 278 -10.66 -7.61 13.53
N LEU A 279 -10.13 -8.09 12.39
CA LEU A 279 -10.90 -8.20 11.16
C LEU A 279 -12.07 -9.18 11.31
N ALA A 280 -11.91 -10.26 12.08
CA ALA A 280 -12.96 -11.25 12.30
C ALA A 280 -14.15 -10.68 13.05
N ILE A 281 -13.94 -9.76 14.01
CA ILE A 281 -15.03 -9.13 14.80
C ILE A 281 -15.56 -7.84 14.19
N ALA A 282 -14.83 -7.19 13.29
CA ALA A 282 -15.25 -5.95 12.65
C ALA A 282 -16.31 -6.21 11.57
N ASP A 283 -17.26 -5.28 11.42
CA ASP A 283 -18.23 -5.25 10.33
C ASP A 283 -17.73 -4.47 9.13
N ILE A 284 -17.06 -3.35 9.36
CA ILE A 284 -16.60 -2.41 8.33
C ILE A 284 -15.14 -2.02 8.58
N SER A 285 -14.34 -1.89 7.54
CA SER A 285 -13.01 -1.28 7.60
C SER A 285 -13.04 0.16 7.10
N VAL A 286 -12.47 1.09 7.88
CA VAL A 286 -12.45 2.52 7.54
C VAL A 286 -11.01 3.01 7.40
N MET A 287 -10.70 3.59 6.23
CA MET A 287 -9.38 4.17 5.93
C MET A 287 -9.54 5.66 5.55
N PRO A 288 -9.52 6.59 6.54
CA PRO A 288 -9.80 8.01 6.35
C PRO A 288 -8.59 8.80 5.82
N THR A 289 -7.70 8.18 5.09
CA THR A 289 -6.40 8.76 4.74
C THR A 289 -6.51 10.10 4.01
N LEU A 290 -5.64 11.05 4.37
CA LEU A 290 -5.49 12.35 3.70
C LEU A 290 -4.45 12.31 2.58
N GLU A 291 -3.59 11.30 2.57
CA GLU A 291 -2.59 11.09 1.52
C GLU A 291 -2.07 9.64 1.55
N ASP A 292 -2.37 8.87 0.52
CA ASP A 292 -1.80 7.55 0.29
C ASP A 292 -1.73 7.24 -1.20
N ASN A 293 -0.64 6.62 -1.65
CA ASN A 293 -0.52 6.18 -3.04
C ASN A 293 -1.38 4.95 -3.34
N TRP A 294 -1.43 4.01 -2.37
CA TRP A 294 -2.18 2.77 -2.45
C TRP A 294 -2.16 2.08 -1.08
N SER A 295 -3.21 2.26 -0.29
CA SER A 295 -3.26 1.68 1.05
C SER A 295 -3.51 0.19 1.00
N LEU A 296 -2.56 -0.62 1.50
CA LEU A 296 -2.68 -2.08 1.50
C LEU A 296 -3.74 -2.60 2.47
N VAL A 297 -4.11 -1.82 3.49
CA VAL A 297 -5.19 -2.20 4.43
C VAL A 297 -6.54 -2.33 3.72
N VAL A 298 -6.76 -1.56 2.63
CA VAL A 298 -8.00 -1.69 1.82
C VAL A 298 -8.10 -3.08 1.19
N PRO A 299 -7.14 -3.55 0.36
CA PRO A 299 -7.20 -4.90 -0.19
C PRO A 299 -7.18 -6.00 0.88
N GLU A 300 -6.49 -5.81 2.00
CA GLU A 300 -6.49 -6.75 3.13
C GLU A 300 -7.91 -6.91 3.73
N ALA A 301 -8.61 -5.81 4.01
CA ALA A 301 -9.98 -5.84 4.50
C ALA A 301 -10.95 -6.46 3.46
N MET A 302 -10.81 -6.10 2.19
CA MET A 302 -11.62 -6.64 1.10
C MET A 302 -11.47 -8.16 0.95
N ALA A 303 -10.25 -8.68 1.05
CA ALA A 303 -9.97 -10.12 1.01
C ALA A 303 -10.63 -10.86 2.18
N CYS A 304 -10.79 -10.19 3.32
CA CYS A 304 -11.52 -10.69 4.49
C CYS A 304 -13.04 -10.44 4.40
N SER A 305 -13.58 -10.19 3.21
CA SER A 305 -15.00 -9.94 2.96
C SER A 305 -15.57 -8.78 3.79
N LYS A 306 -14.79 -7.71 4.00
CA LYS A 306 -15.28 -6.52 4.68
C LYS A 306 -15.71 -5.46 3.68
N PRO A 307 -16.85 -4.79 3.90
CA PRO A 307 -17.14 -3.48 3.31
C PRO A 307 -16.05 -2.49 3.71
N VAL A 308 -15.70 -1.56 2.80
CA VAL A 308 -14.62 -0.61 3.05
C VAL A 308 -15.07 0.82 2.82
N ALA A 309 -14.80 1.71 3.76
CA ALA A 309 -14.88 3.15 3.54
C ALA A 309 -13.46 3.72 3.37
N THR A 310 -13.26 4.49 2.31
CA THR A 310 -12.00 5.18 2.06
C THR A 310 -12.22 6.57 1.46
N THR A 311 -11.15 7.27 1.12
CA THR A 311 -11.21 8.68 0.70
C THR A 311 -10.74 8.84 -0.74
N PRO A 312 -11.08 9.95 -1.42
CA PRO A 312 -10.56 10.26 -2.74
C PRO A 312 -9.04 10.52 -2.74
N TYR A 313 -8.45 10.69 -1.56
CA TYR A 313 -7.01 10.89 -1.36
C TYR A 313 -6.20 9.59 -1.26
N ASN A 314 -6.89 8.45 -1.30
CA ASN A 314 -6.28 7.13 -1.38
C ASN A 314 -6.23 6.68 -2.85
N GLY A 315 -5.03 6.42 -3.36
CA GLY A 315 -4.83 6.10 -4.79
C GLY A 315 -5.54 4.85 -5.29
N CYS A 316 -6.03 3.98 -4.40
CA CYS A 316 -6.73 2.75 -4.78
C CYS A 316 -8.26 2.90 -4.90
N HIS A 317 -8.85 4.05 -4.52
CA HIS A 317 -10.30 4.16 -4.40
C HIS A 317 -11.05 3.92 -5.72
N ILE A 318 -10.49 4.35 -6.86
CA ILE A 318 -11.16 4.19 -8.17
C ILE A 318 -11.25 2.72 -8.57
N GLU A 319 -10.21 1.95 -8.33
CA GLU A 319 -10.13 0.55 -8.75
C GLU A 319 -10.83 -0.40 -7.75
N LEU A 320 -10.81 -0.06 -6.47
CA LEU A 320 -11.21 -0.99 -5.43
C LEU A 320 -12.58 -0.70 -4.82
N ILE A 321 -13.13 0.52 -4.95
CA ILE A 321 -14.41 0.87 -4.37
C ILE A 321 -15.47 1.13 -5.45
N GLU A 322 -16.51 0.31 -5.44
CA GLU A 322 -17.76 0.54 -6.15
C GLU A 322 -18.78 1.11 -5.16
N GLU A 323 -19.05 2.40 -5.27
CA GLU A 323 -19.93 3.16 -4.38
C GLU A 323 -21.25 2.46 -4.11
N GLY A 324 -21.59 2.23 -2.83
CA GLY A 324 -22.80 1.55 -2.37
C GLY A 324 -22.84 0.03 -2.62
N LYS A 325 -21.83 -0.57 -3.31
CA LYS A 325 -21.83 -2.00 -3.61
C LYS A 325 -20.83 -2.80 -2.76
N ASN A 326 -19.66 -2.23 -2.47
CA ASN A 326 -18.68 -2.83 -1.58
C ASN A 326 -18.13 -1.84 -0.55
N GLY A 327 -18.52 -0.59 -0.62
CA GLY A 327 -18.06 0.45 0.28
C GLY A 327 -18.52 1.84 -0.10
N TYR A 328 -17.90 2.84 0.52
CA TYR A 328 -18.17 4.24 0.28
C TYR A 328 -16.88 5.05 0.19
N VAL A 329 -16.91 6.09 -0.67
CA VAL A 329 -15.84 7.10 -0.75
C VAL A 329 -16.33 8.38 -0.08
N PHE A 330 -15.61 8.88 0.90
CA PHE A 330 -16.01 10.06 1.68
C PHE A 330 -14.87 11.08 1.77
N ASP A 331 -15.21 12.36 1.92
CA ASP A 331 -14.23 13.40 2.18
C ASP A 331 -13.97 13.50 3.70
N PRO A 332 -12.78 13.14 4.18
CA PRO A 332 -12.45 13.20 5.60
C PRO A 332 -12.28 14.63 6.13
N LEU A 333 -12.13 15.63 5.25
CA LEU A 333 -12.04 17.05 5.62
C LEU A 333 -13.42 17.66 5.87
N GLU A 334 -14.48 16.97 5.44
CA GLU A 334 -15.88 17.36 5.61
C GLU A 334 -16.53 16.49 6.70
N LYS A 335 -16.70 17.03 7.91
CA LYS A 335 -17.28 16.28 9.04
C LYS A 335 -18.64 15.66 8.70
N SER A 336 -19.48 16.39 7.96
CA SER A 336 -20.79 15.90 7.51
C SER A 336 -20.67 14.71 6.56
N SER A 337 -19.60 14.64 5.76
CA SER A 337 -19.30 13.49 4.88
C SER A 337 -18.95 12.25 5.69
N ILE A 338 -18.19 12.41 6.76
CA ILE A 338 -17.86 11.31 7.69
C ILE A 338 -19.12 10.76 8.31
N VAL A 339 -19.96 11.62 8.90
CA VAL A 339 -21.22 11.22 9.56
C VAL A 339 -22.15 10.49 8.59
N LYS A 340 -22.32 11.03 7.38
CA LYS A 340 -23.14 10.41 6.34
C LYS A 340 -22.63 9.03 5.93
N MET A 341 -21.32 8.89 5.76
CA MET A 341 -20.68 7.63 5.39
C MET A 341 -20.89 6.57 6.48
N LEU A 342 -20.64 6.92 7.75
CA LEU A 342 -20.84 6.00 8.86
C LEU A 342 -22.31 5.54 8.94
N ALA A 343 -23.26 6.47 8.88
CA ALA A 343 -24.69 6.18 8.90
C ALA A 343 -25.17 5.33 7.70
N ALA A 344 -24.55 5.47 6.54
CA ALA A 344 -24.93 4.74 5.32
C ALA A 344 -24.82 3.21 5.49
N PHE A 345 -23.88 2.73 6.31
CA PHE A 345 -23.70 1.30 6.55
C PHE A 345 -24.85 0.65 7.33
N HIS A 346 -25.58 1.41 8.15
CA HIS A 346 -26.76 0.88 8.85
C HIS A 346 -27.91 0.50 7.92
N ASN A 347 -27.98 1.11 6.75
CA ASN A 347 -29.00 0.80 5.74
C ASN A 347 -28.47 -0.14 4.64
N ALA A 348 -27.23 -0.62 4.74
CA ALA A 348 -26.57 -1.43 3.73
C ALA A 348 -26.63 -2.93 4.07
N ASN A 349 -26.64 -3.78 3.03
CA ASN A 349 -26.43 -5.22 3.19
C ASN A 349 -24.93 -5.51 3.26
N LEU A 350 -24.37 -5.49 4.49
CA LEU A 350 -22.93 -5.66 4.73
C LEU A 350 -22.38 -7.00 4.19
N SER A 351 -23.19 -8.08 4.29
CA SER A 351 -22.79 -9.39 3.75
C SER A 351 -22.59 -9.35 2.24
N ASN A 352 -23.51 -8.73 1.50
CA ASN A 352 -23.38 -8.57 0.05
C ASN A 352 -22.23 -7.64 -0.32
N MET A 353 -22.03 -6.55 0.43
CA MET A 353 -20.92 -5.64 0.24
C MET A 353 -19.58 -6.35 0.46
N GLY A 354 -19.46 -7.15 1.51
CA GLY A 354 -18.26 -7.94 1.78
C GLY A 354 -17.96 -8.98 0.70
N LYS A 355 -19.00 -9.67 0.17
CA LYS A 355 -18.86 -10.58 -0.98
C LYS A 355 -18.32 -9.83 -2.20
N ARG A 356 -18.90 -8.64 -2.48
CA ARG A 356 -18.44 -7.82 -3.61
C ARG A 356 -16.99 -7.34 -3.43
N SER A 357 -16.59 -6.97 -2.22
CA SER A 357 -15.18 -6.67 -1.90
C SER A 357 -14.27 -7.83 -2.27
N LYS A 358 -14.62 -9.07 -1.86
CA LYS A 358 -13.83 -10.26 -2.15
C LYS A 358 -13.75 -10.58 -3.66
N GLU A 359 -14.83 -10.37 -4.41
CA GLU A 359 -14.87 -10.54 -5.87
C GLU A 359 -13.93 -9.56 -6.58
N ILE A 360 -13.94 -8.28 -6.19
CA ILE A 360 -13.07 -7.25 -6.78
C ILE A 360 -11.61 -7.59 -6.53
N ILE A 361 -11.25 -7.89 -5.26
CA ILE A 361 -9.86 -8.08 -4.88
C ILE A 361 -9.26 -9.39 -5.41
N ALA A 362 -10.07 -10.37 -5.79
CA ALA A 362 -9.63 -11.61 -6.42
C ALA A 362 -8.81 -11.39 -7.70
N ASN A 363 -8.96 -10.22 -8.33
CA ASN A 363 -8.19 -9.84 -9.52
C ASN A 363 -6.81 -9.23 -9.19
N TYR A 364 -6.56 -8.93 -7.91
CA TYR A 364 -5.32 -8.27 -7.44
C TYR A 364 -4.50 -9.22 -6.59
N THR A 365 -3.88 -10.21 -7.24
CA THR A 365 -3.06 -11.23 -6.58
C THR A 365 -1.59 -11.11 -6.97
N PRO A 366 -0.66 -11.68 -6.19
CA PRO A 366 0.74 -11.75 -6.58
C PRO A 366 0.97 -12.36 -7.97
N LEU A 367 0.17 -13.37 -8.33
CA LEU A 367 0.24 -14.02 -9.63
C LEU A 367 -0.22 -13.09 -10.77
N THR A 368 -1.36 -12.40 -10.61
CA THR A 368 -1.86 -11.47 -11.64
C THR A 368 -0.90 -10.29 -11.83
N ALA A 369 -0.35 -9.73 -10.75
CA ALA A 369 0.66 -8.67 -10.82
C ALA A 369 1.94 -9.15 -11.52
N ALA A 370 2.48 -10.30 -11.13
CA ALA A 370 3.67 -10.88 -11.75
C ALA A 370 3.46 -11.22 -13.23
N THR A 371 2.29 -11.76 -13.60
CA THR A 371 1.94 -12.06 -14.99
C THR A 371 1.92 -10.78 -15.84
N GLY A 372 1.22 -9.74 -15.39
CA GLY A 372 1.17 -8.47 -16.12
C GLY A 372 2.56 -7.82 -16.27
N ILE A 373 3.40 -7.87 -15.23
CA ILE A 373 4.78 -7.39 -15.27
C ILE A 373 5.60 -8.20 -16.30
N PHE A 374 5.49 -9.52 -16.28
CA PHE A 374 6.20 -10.40 -17.20
C PHE A 374 5.79 -10.16 -18.66
N GLU A 375 4.49 -10.03 -18.95
CA GLU A 375 3.96 -9.72 -20.27
C GLU A 375 4.43 -8.35 -20.79
N LEU A 376 4.45 -7.32 -19.91
CA LEU A 376 5.04 -6.02 -20.26
C LEU A 376 6.51 -6.19 -20.64
N CYS A 377 7.28 -6.91 -19.84
CA CYS A 377 8.68 -7.19 -20.11
C CYS A 377 8.88 -7.89 -21.47
N GLN A 378 8.07 -8.89 -21.77
CA GLN A 378 8.11 -9.57 -23.09
C GLN A 378 7.77 -8.62 -24.26
N LYS A 379 6.75 -7.76 -24.06
CA LYS A 379 6.32 -6.79 -25.09
C LYS A 379 7.41 -5.79 -25.46
N ILE A 380 8.16 -5.29 -24.49
CA ILE A 380 9.18 -4.27 -24.76
C ILE A 380 10.52 -4.84 -25.22
N THR A 381 10.76 -6.14 -25.09
CA THR A 381 11.98 -6.82 -25.58
C THR A 381 11.84 -7.37 -27.01
N LYS A 382 10.63 -7.51 -27.51
CA LYS A 382 10.37 -7.77 -28.93
C LYS A 382 10.61 -6.53 -29.76
#